data_9eb9c7a0b48c331674d855398961625b
#
_entry.id   9eb9c7a0b48c331674d855398961625b
#
_cell.length_a   1.000
_cell.length_b   1.000
_cell.length_c   1.000
_cell.angle_alpha   90.00
_cell.angle_beta   90.00
_cell.angle_gamma   90.00
#
_symmetry.space_group_name_H-M   'P 1'
#
loop_
_entity.id
_entity.type
_entity.pdbx_description
1 polymer ?
#
loop_
_entity_poly.entity_id
_entity_poly.type
_entity_poly.pdbx_seq_one_letter_code
_entity_poly.pdbx_strand_id
1 'polypeptide(L)'
;GLSISGAVGLNTIYKSYTIASRDYARYDMSGQQFGETSSMSISESAYNQWRNFVVHGFVNYDRVFGEHHVDAMLMGGYEEYNVSSTDLPYKDIVSGGRLTYSYDKRYVAEFSFAYSGNDNYARGKRFGFFPAGSLGYVISNEEFLKGNKIVDYLKFPVFLPRSIWIGIIIL
;
A
#
# COMPACT_ATOMS: atom_id res chain seq x y z
N GLY A 1 25.54 -1.97 -1.43
CA GLY A 1 25.53 -0.69 -2.16
C GLY A 1 24.31 0.16 -1.82
N LEU A 2 24.25 1.36 -2.39
CA LEU A 2 23.12 2.26 -2.29
C LEU A 2 22.26 2.13 -3.55
N SER A 3 20.94 2.01 -3.40
CA SER A 3 19.98 2.09 -4.50
C SER A 3 18.83 3.03 -4.18
N ILE A 4 18.35 3.75 -5.18
CA ILE A 4 17.21 4.65 -5.09
C ILE A 4 16.23 4.24 -6.19
N SER A 5 14.98 4.07 -5.84
CA SER A 5 13.91 3.72 -6.76
C SER A 5 12.65 4.51 -6.47
N GLY A 6 11.81 4.66 -7.47
CA GLY A 6 10.53 5.33 -7.31
C GLY A 6 9.55 4.88 -8.38
N ALA A 7 8.29 5.03 -8.09
CA ALA A 7 7.19 4.74 -8.99
C ALA A 7 6.11 5.81 -8.89
N VAL A 8 5.49 6.11 -10.03
CA VAL A 8 4.32 6.97 -10.14
C VAL A 8 3.23 6.21 -10.86
N GLY A 9 2.05 6.17 -10.30
CA GLY A 9 0.88 5.53 -10.87
C GLY A 9 -0.30 6.48 -10.99
N LEU A 10 -1.01 6.42 -12.09
CA LEU A 10 -2.26 7.12 -12.31
C LEU A 10 -3.29 6.14 -12.86
N ASN A 11 -4.32 5.87 -12.06
CA ASN A 11 -5.46 5.08 -12.48
C ASN A 11 -6.69 5.96 -12.59
N THR A 12 -7.38 5.88 -13.71
CA THR A 12 -8.62 6.64 -13.94
C THR A 12 -9.68 5.72 -14.52
N ILE A 13 -10.87 5.76 -13.95
CA ILE A 13 -12.07 5.13 -14.49
C ILE A 13 -13.10 6.23 -14.71
N TYR A 14 -13.60 6.30 -15.92
CA TYR A 14 -14.70 7.17 -16.29
C TYR A 14 -15.84 6.33 -16.84
N LYS A 15 -17.03 6.51 -16.30
CA LYS A 15 -18.26 5.88 -16.80
C LYS A 15 -19.23 6.96 -17.21
N SER A 16 -19.62 6.96 -18.48
CA SER A 16 -20.71 7.77 -18.99
C SER A 16 -21.76 6.88 -19.64
N TYR A 17 -22.99 7.32 -19.66
CA TYR A 17 -24.03 6.71 -20.46
C TYR A 17 -24.80 7.78 -21.20
N THR A 18 -25.23 7.43 -22.38
CA THR A 18 -26.03 8.28 -23.25
C THR A 18 -27.40 7.62 -23.42
N ILE A 19 -28.44 8.34 -23.09
CA ILE A 19 -29.81 7.91 -23.33
C ILE A 19 -30.32 8.65 -24.55
N ALA A 20 -30.70 7.90 -25.57
CA ALA A 20 -31.42 8.40 -26.73
C ALA A 20 -32.88 7.93 -26.67
N SER A 21 -33.79 8.88 -26.68
CA SER A 21 -35.24 8.57 -26.69
C SER A 21 -35.94 9.30 -27.80
N ARG A 22 -36.91 8.66 -28.37
CA ARG A 22 -37.79 9.23 -29.39
C ARG A 22 -39.20 8.63 -29.27
N ASP A 23 -40.21 9.47 -29.24
CA ASP A 23 -41.59 9.05 -29.31
C ASP A 23 -42.06 8.94 -30.77
N TYR A 24 -42.88 7.97 -31.05
CA TYR A 24 -43.47 7.76 -32.37
C TYR A 24 -44.99 7.83 -32.29
N ALA A 25 -45.58 8.47 -33.26
CA ALA A 25 -47.01 8.41 -33.44
C ALA A 25 -47.50 6.96 -33.61
N ARG A 26 -48.57 6.60 -32.94
CA ARG A 26 -49.20 5.29 -33.01
C ARG A 26 -50.56 5.48 -33.66
N TYR A 27 -50.99 4.47 -34.42
CA TYR A 27 -52.27 4.45 -35.09
C TYR A 27 -53.06 3.21 -34.68
N ASP A 28 -54.35 3.36 -34.45
CA ASP A 28 -55.25 2.22 -34.24
C ASP A 28 -55.68 1.57 -35.57
N MET A 29 -56.50 0.47 -35.49
CA MET A 29 -56.96 -0.20 -36.67
C MET A 29 -57.98 0.65 -37.48
N SER A 30 -58.51 1.73 -36.89
CA SER A 30 -59.40 2.65 -37.57
C SER A 30 -58.64 3.79 -38.27
N GLY A 31 -57.29 3.85 -38.11
CA GLY A 31 -56.43 4.89 -38.65
C GLY A 31 -56.35 6.15 -37.79
N GLN A 32 -56.90 6.12 -36.57
CA GLN A 32 -56.80 7.23 -35.66
C GLN A 32 -55.39 7.31 -35.05
N GLN A 33 -54.78 8.49 -35.13
CA GLN A 33 -53.44 8.76 -34.59
C GLN A 33 -53.50 9.01 -33.07
N PHE A 34 -52.58 8.39 -32.34
CA PHE A 34 -52.31 8.64 -30.92
C PHE A 34 -50.86 9.08 -30.72
N GLY A 35 -50.69 10.20 -30.05
CA GLY A 35 -49.39 10.83 -29.87
C GLY A 35 -48.81 11.44 -31.14
N GLU A 36 -47.62 12.02 -30.98
CA GLU A 36 -46.87 12.64 -32.09
C GLU A 36 -45.46 12.06 -32.15
N THR A 37 -44.88 12.05 -33.33
CA THR A 37 -43.45 11.71 -33.48
C THR A 37 -42.62 12.88 -33.04
N SER A 38 -41.85 12.71 -31.97
CA SER A 38 -40.91 13.71 -31.48
C SER A 38 -39.56 13.66 -32.20
N SER A 39 -38.78 14.73 -32.11
CA SER A 39 -37.37 14.68 -32.44
C SER A 39 -36.61 13.79 -31.44
N MET A 40 -35.50 13.20 -31.89
CA MET A 40 -34.66 12.42 -30.98
C MET A 40 -34.09 13.33 -29.86
N SER A 41 -34.33 12.94 -28.63
CA SER A 41 -33.74 13.56 -27.44
C SER A 41 -32.54 12.73 -27.02
N ILE A 42 -31.41 13.37 -26.90
CA ILE A 42 -30.15 12.75 -26.42
C ILE A 42 -29.80 13.40 -25.06
N SER A 43 -29.70 12.57 -24.05
CA SER A 43 -29.26 12.98 -22.72
C SER A 43 -27.96 12.23 -22.37
N GLU A 44 -26.93 13.00 -22.10
CA GLU A 44 -25.65 12.47 -21.63
C GLU A 44 -25.53 12.67 -20.12
N SER A 45 -25.13 11.64 -19.41
CA SER A 45 -24.88 11.71 -17.98
C SER A 45 -23.53 11.07 -17.67
N ALA A 46 -22.63 11.85 -17.06
CA ALA A 46 -21.42 11.33 -16.45
C ALA A 46 -21.81 10.75 -15.08
N TYR A 47 -21.76 9.44 -14.95
CA TYR A 47 -22.30 8.77 -13.77
C TYR A 47 -21.27 8.53 -12.69
N ASN A 48 -20.02 8.24 -13.02
CA ASN A 48 -18.99 7.97 -12.05
C ASN A 48 -17.59 8.22 -12.65
N GLN A 49 -16.82 9.05 -11.95
CA GLN A 49 -15.41 9.24 -12.24
C GLN A 49 -14.63 8.90 -10.99
N TRP A 50 -13.64 8.06 -11.19
CA TRP A 50 -12.70 7.66 -10.15
C TRP A 50 -11.28 7.88 -10.64
N ARG A 51 -10.44 8.49 -9.81
CA ARG A 51 -9.04 8.73 -10.09
C ARG A 51 -8.21 8.42 -8.86
N ASN A 52 -7.19 7.60 -9.03
CA ASN A 52 -6.18 7.33 -8.02
C ASN A 52 -4.81 7.74 -8.55
N PHE A 53 -4.15 8.62 -7.83
CA PHE A 53 -2.79 9.06 -8.08
C PHE A 53 -1.90 8.56 -6.95
N VAL A 54 -0.81 7.86 -7.29
CA VAL A 54 0.09 7.22 -6.34
C VAL A 54 1.53 7.56 -6.70
N VAL A 55 2.30 7.94 -5.69
CA VAL A 55 3.76 8.14 -5.80
C VAL A 55 4.45 7.41 -4.68
N HIS A 56 5.48 6.61 -5.00
CA HIS A 56 6.33 5.94 -4.04
C HIS A 56 7.79 6.20 -4.33
N GLY A 57 8.58 6.32 -3.27
CA GLY A 57 10.02 6.40 -3.34
C GLY A 57 10.67 5.49 -2.30
N PHE A 58 11.79 4.89 -2.66
CA PHE A 58 12.56 3.99 -1.81
C PHE A 58 14.04 4.32 -1.92
N VAL A 59 14.71 4.28 -0.77
CA VAL A 59 16.16 4.34 -0.66
C VAL A 59 16.60 3.11 0.10
N ASN A 60 17.45 2.29 -0.51
CA ASN A 60 17.97 1.08 0.11
C ASN A 60 19.49 1.18 0.19
N TYR A 61 20.02 0.79 1.33
CA TYR A 61 21.44 0.69 1.57
C TYR A 61 21.74 -0.68 2.14
N ASP A 62 22.62 -1.41 1.49
CA ASP A 62 23.10 -2.73 1.91
C ASP A 62 24.61 -2.77 1.80
N ARG A 63 25.28 -3.08 2.91
CA ARG A 63 26.72 -3.18 2.93
C ARG A 63 27.25 -4.11 4.03
N VAL A 64 28.28 -4.85 3.66
CA VAL A 64 29.04 -5.72 4.56
C VAL A 64 30.39 -5.10 4.84
N PHE A 65 30.76 -5.04 6.13
CA PHE A 65 32.05 -4.55 6.65
C PHE A 65 32.69 -5.63 7.52
N GLY A 66 33.44 -6.54 6.92
CA GLY A 66 33.96 -7.71 7.62
C GLY A 66 32.83 -8.60 8.14
N GLU A 67 32.71 -8.76 9.45
CA GLU A 67 31.66 -9.55 10.10
C GLU A 67 30.34 -8.75 10.34
N HIS A 68 30.36 -7.44 10.05
CA HIS A 68 29.22 -6.55 10.23
C HIS A 68 28.44 -6.40 8.93
N HIS A 69 27.15 -6.58 8.98
CA HIS A 69 26.23 -6.35 7.86
C HIS A 69 25.17 -5.33 8.27
N VAL A 70 25.03 -4.29 7.46
CA VAL A 70 24.04 -3.23 7.63
C VAL A 70 23.13 -3.21 6.42
N ASP A 71 21.83 -3.39 6.65
CA ASP A 71 20.77 -3.19 5.68
C ASP A 71 19.83 -2.09 6.18
N ALA A 72 19.63 -1.07 5.39
CA ALA A 72 18.74 0.04 5.72
C ALA A 72 17.82 0.34 4.55
N MET A 73 16.55 0.56 4.82
CA MET A 73 15.54 0.97 3.85
C MET A 73 14.77 2.17 4.39
N LEU A 74 14.60 3.18 3.56
CA LEU A 74 13.67 4.27 3.78
C LEU A 74 12.65 4.28 2.65
N MET A 75 11.40 4.53 2.98
CA MET A 75 10.31 4.65 2.03
C MET A 75 9.46 5.88 2.30
N GLY A 76 8.93 6.46 1.24
CA GLY A 76 7.92 7.50 1.30
C GLY A 76 6.88 7.27 0.22
N GLY A 77 5.62 7.55 0.51
CA GLY A 77 4.51 7.40 -0.41
C GLY A 77 3.44 8.45 -0.19
N TYR A 78 2.79 8.81 -1.28
CA TYR A 78 1.63 9.67 -1.31
C TYR A 78 0.58 9.02 -2.20
N GLU A 79 -0.64 8.95 -1.72
CA GLU A 79 -1.79 8.48 -2.47
C GLU A 79 -2.92 9.52 -2.38
N GLU A 80 -3.51 9.83 -3.54
CA GLU A 80 -4.70 10.67 -3.61
C GLU A 80 -5.79 9.92 -4.38
N TYR A 81 -6.89 9.67 -3.71
CA TYR A 81 -8.05 9.01 -4.24
C TYR A 81 -9.22 9.99 -4.34
N ASN A 82 -9.73 10.17 -5.55
CA ASN A 82 -10.80 11.09 -5.87
C ASN A 82 -11.98 10.36 -6.52
N VAL A 83 -13.18 10.56 -5.97
CA VAL A 83 -14.44 10.00 -6.49
C VAL A 83 -15.42 11.14 -6.74
N SER A 84 -16.06 11.17 -7.89
CA SER A 84 -16.98 12.25 -8.30
C SER A 84 -18.20 12.43 -7.39
N SER A 85 -18.49 11.48 -6.51
CA SER A 85 -19.60 11.56 -5.55
C SER A 85 -19.19 12.11 -4.17
N THR A 86 -17.90 12.43 -3.96
CA THR A 86 -17.39 12.96 -2.70
C THR A 86 -16.84 14.38 -2.90
N ASP A 87 -17.14 15.26 -1.98
CA ASP A 87 -16.71 16.67 -2.05
C ASP A 87 -15.20 16.85 -1.86
N LEU A 88 -14.53 15.89 -1.20
CA LEU A 88 -13.11 15.98 -0.87
C LEU A 88 -12.38 14.70 -1.28
N PRO A 89 -11.20 14.82 -1.93
CA PRO A 89 -10.35 13.67 -2.19
C PRO A 89 -9.79 13.10 -0.89
N TYR A 90 -9.66 11.78 -0.82
CA TYR A 90 -8.93 11.10 0.24
C TYR A 90 -7.43 11.19 -0.05
N LYS A 91 -6.67 11.56 0.97
CA LYS A 91 -5.21 11.69 0.86
C LYS A 91 -4.53 10.91 1.95
N ASP A 92 -3.64 10.04 1.56
CA ASP A 92 -2.81 9.24 2.42
C ASP A 92 -1.33 9.57 2.20
N ILE A 93 -0.61 9.76 3.29
CA ILE A 93 0.84 9.90 3.30
C ILE A 93 1.40 8.79 4.17
N VAL A 94 2.36 8.07 3.65
CA VAL A 94 3.10 7.06 4.39
C VAL A 94 4.59 7.30 4.21
N SER A 95 5.33 7.26 5.31
CA SER A 95 6.78 7.17 5.30
C SER A 95 7.21 6.15 6.32
N GLY A 96 8.32 5.51 6.08
CA GLY A 96 8.81 4.50 6.99
C GLY A 96 10.25 4.16 6.72
N GLY A 97 10.83 3.41 7.64
CA GLY A 97 12.19 2.94 7.52
C GLY A 97 12.42 1.68 8.31
N ARG A 98 13.41 0.93 7.87
CA ARG A 98 13.92 -0.26 8.52
C ARG A 98 15.45 -0.20 8.52
N LEU A 99 16.03 -0.50 9.66
CA LEU A 99 17.47 -0.69 9.83
C LEU A 99 17.68 -2.08 10.42
N THR A 100 18.37 -2.92 9.70
CA THR A 100 18.79 -4.24 10.15
C THR A 100 20.30 -4.26 10.28
N TYR A 101 20.80 -4.63 11.43
CA TYR A 101 22.19 -4.83 11.71
C TYR A 101 22.43 -6.27 12.10
N SER A 102 23.40 -6.92 11.48
CA SER A 102 23.83 -8.26 11.90
C SER A 102 25.33 -8.32 12.11
N TYR A 103 25.73 -9.05 13.15
CA TYR A 103 27.12 -9.33 13.48
C TYR A 103 27.38 -10.82 13.39
N ASP A 104 28.41 -11.18 12.63
CA ASP A 104 28.90 -12.55 12.40
C ASP A 104 27.76 -13.54 12.01
N LYS A 105 26.71 -13.04 11.36
CA LYS A 105 25.51 -13.81 11.01
C LYS A 105 24.85 -14.53 12.20
N ARG A 106 25.21 -14.16 13.42
CA ARG A 106 24.69 -14.73 14.68
C ARG A 106 23.74 -13.77 15.37
N TYR A 107 24.13 -12.52 15.54
CA TYR A 107 23.34 -11.51 16.23
C TYR A 107 22.67 -10.60 15.22
N VAL A 108 21.39 -10.43 15.34
CA VAL A 108 20.60 -9.58 14.46
C VAL A 108 19.79 -8.60 15.31
N ALA A 109 19.91 -7.33 15.02
CA ALA A 109 19.07 -6.29 15.59
C ALA A 109 18.33 -5.58 14.46
N GLU A 110 17.02 -5.39 14.61
CA GLU A 110 16.21 -4.67 13.66
C GLU A 110 15.44 -3.56 14.36
N PHE A 111 15.42 -2.41 13.75
CA PHE A 111 14.57 -1.29 14.13
C PHE A 111 13.77 -0.87 12.90
N SER A 112 12.48 -0.70 13.06
CA SER A 112 11.61 -0.19 12.02
C SER A 112 10.66 0.87 12.58
N PHE A 113 10.24 1.77 11.72
CA PHE A 113 9.20 2.73 12.04
C PHE A 113 8.30 2.96 10.83
N ALA A 114 7.05 3.28 11.10
CA ALA A 114 6.12 3.84 10.15
C ALA A 114 5.57 5.15 10.67
N TYR A 115 5.48 6.14 9.80
CA TYR A 115 4.82 7.41 10.03
C TYR A 115 3.78 7.60 8.94
N SER A 116 2.52 7.54 9.30
CA SER A 116 1.42 7.61 8.34
C SER A 116 0.37 8.63 8.77
N GLY A 117 -0.27 9.23 7.78
CA GLY A 117 -1.31 10.21 8.00
C GLY A 117 -2.39 10.15 6.93
N ASN A 118 -3.63 10.44 7.35
CA ASN A 118 -4.81 10.41 6.52
C ASN A 118 -5.70 11.63 6.80
N ASP A 119 -6.29 12.18 5.75
CA ASP A 119 -7.17 13.35 5.82
C ASP A 119 -8.50 13.11 6.54
N ASN A 120 -8.92 11.83 6.70
CA ASN A 120 -10.17 11.48 7.36
C ASN A 120 -10.18 11.77 8.87
N TYR A 121 -9.00 12.02 9.45
CA TYR A 121 -8.88 12.34 10.84
C TYR A 121 -8.90 13.85 11.11
N ALA A 122 -9.38 14.22 12.28
CA ALA A 122 -9.43 15.62 12.71
C ALA A 122 -8.05 16.29 12.70
N ARG A 123 -7.99 17.59 12.41
CA ARG A 123 -6.74 18.37 12.44
C ARG A 123 -6.02 18.16 13.78
N GLY A 124 -4.71 17.91 13.74
CA GLY A 124 -3.88 17.62 14.90
C GLY A 124 -3.86 16.14 15.34
N LYS A 125 -4.70 15.26 14.74
CA LYS A 125 -4.72 13.81 14.99
C LYS A 125 -4.57 12.98 13.70
N ARG A 126 -4.11 13.61 12.63
CA ARG A 126 -4.02 12.99 11.29
C ARG A 126 -2.84 12.05 11.13
N PHE A 127 -1.81 12.21 11.94
CA PHE A 127 -0.56 11.49 11.81
C PHE A 127 -0.32 10.57 13.00
N GLY A 128 0.17 9.38 12.73
CA GLY A 128 0.61 8.41 13.72
C GLY A 128 2.04 7.97 13.49
N PHE A 129 2.78 7.76 14.58
CA PHE A 129 4.14 7.19 14.55
C PHE A 129 4.12 5.82 15.21
N PHE A 130 4.65 4.82 14.51
CA PHE A 130 4.60 3.41 14.87
C PHE A 130 6.01 2.80 14.82
N PRO A 131 6.79 2.91 15.90
CA PRO A 131 8.08 2.26 15.99
C PRO A 131 7.93 0.79 16.37
N ALA A 132 8.85 -0.05 15.87
CA ALA A 132 8.99 -1.44 16.25
C ALA A 132 10.48 -1.82 16.30
N GLY A 133 10.83 -2.78 17.14
CA GLY A 133 12.19 -3.31 17.26
C GLY A 133 12.17 -4.81 17.44
N SER A 134 13.21 -5.46 16.97
CA SER A 134 13.42 -6.89 17.22
C SER A 134 14.91 -7.19 17.43
N LEU A 135 15.16 -8.22 18.22
CA LEU A 135 16.49 -8.81 18.39
C LEU A 135 16.40 -10.28 18.02
N GLY A 136 17.41 -10.78 17.35
CA GLY A 136 17.47 -12.18 16.96
C GLY A 136 18.86 -12.76 17.26
N TYR A 137 18.88 -13.99 17.76
CA TYR A 137 20.08 -14.76 17.93
C TYR A 137 20.01 -16.06 17.14
N VAL A 138 20.94 -16.25 16.22
CA VAL A 138 21.02 -17.42 15.34
C VAL A 138 22.02 -18.40 15.93
N ILE A 139 21.54 -19.32 16.76
CA ILE A 139 22.37 -20.29 17.49
C ILE A 139 23.01 -21.32 16.57
N SER A 140 22.34 -21.66 15.45
CA SER A 140 22.88 -22.62 14.48
C SER A 140 24.23 -22.18 13.87
N ASN A 141 24.58 -20.91 13.95
CA ASN A 141 25.85 -20.38 13.47
C ASN A 141 26.97 -20.44 14.52
N GLU A 142 26.67 -20.91 15.73
CA GLU A 142 27.69 -21.12 16.76
C GLU A 142 28.57 -22.33 16.46
N GLU A 143 29.83 -22.28 16.86
CA GLU A 143 30.82 -23.31 16.54
C GLU A 143 30.45 -24.70 17.06
N PHE A 144 29.75 -24.76 18.21
CA PHE A 144 29.31 -26.03 18.80
C PHE A 144 28.17 -26.72 18.05
N LEU A 145 27.45 -25.98 17.17
CA LEU A 145 26.38 -26.52 16.31
C LEU A 145 26.79 -26.66 14.85
N LYS A 146 27.94 -26.12 14.45
CA LYS A 146 28.45 -26.25 13.06
C LYS A 146 28.67 -27.73 12.74
N GLY A 147 27.93 -28.22 11.76
CA GLY A 147 28.01 -29.63 11.32
C GLY A 147 27.06 -30.58 12.01
N ASN A 148 26.15 -30.10 12.85
CA ASN A 148 25.06 -30.93 13.36
C ASN A 148 24.10 -31.29 12.22
N LYS A 149 23.84 -32.60 12.04
CA LYS A 149 22.96 -33.12 10.98
C LYS A 149 21.46 -33.06 11.34
N ILE A 150 21.13 -32.59 12.53
CA ILE A 150 19.75 -32.60 13.06
C ILE A 150 19.14 -31.20 13.04
N VAL A 151 19.97 -30.15 13.20
CA VAL A 151 19.50 -28.76 13.27
C VAL A 151 20.25 -27.93 12.23
N ASP A 152 19.59 -27.66 11.11
CA ASP A 152 20.16 -26.83 10.04
C ASP A 152 20.04 -25.35 10.37
N TYR A 153 18.94 -24.93 11.01
CA TYR A 153 18.69 -23.53 11.36
C TYR A 153 17.92 -23.40 12.67
N LEU A 154 18.50 -22.67 13.63
CA LEU A 154 17.87 -22.39 14.93
C LEU A 154 18.03 -20.89 15.23
N LYS A 155 16.92 -20.16 15.29
CA LYS A 155 16.88 -18.74 15.60
C LYS A 155 15.89 -18.45 16.73
N PHE A 156 16.31 -17.60 17.67
CA PHE A 156 15.45 -17.05 18.73
C PHE A 156 15.17 -15.58 18.45
N PRO A 157 14.00 -15.24 17.88
CA PRO A 157 13.59 -13.86 17.73
C PRO A 157 12.89 -13.34 18.99
N VAL A 158 13.20 -12.12 19.38
CA VAL A 158 12.50 -11.34 20.40
C VAL A 158 11.94 -10.10 19.73
N PHE A 159 10.63 -9.94 19.73
CA PHE A 159 9.95 -8.77 19.21
C PHE A 159 9.59 -7.82 20.35
N LEU A 160 9.78 -6.52 20.12
CA LEU A 160 9.46 -5.45 21.04
C LEU A 160 8.31 -4.57 20.47
N PRO A 161 7.08 -5.11 20.36
CA PRO A 161 5.89 -4.29 20.17
C PRO A 161 5.40 -3.81 21.54
N ARG A 162 4.23 -3.18 21.62
CA ARG A 162 3.59 -2.88 22.91
C ARG A 162 3.40 -4.09 23.84
N SER A 163 3.48 -5.31 23.30
CA SER A 163 3.54 -6.59 24.02
C SER A 163 4.72 -7.40 23.49
N ILE A 164 5.56 -7.91 24.39
CA ILE A 164 6.76 -8.69 24.06
C ILE A 164 6.34 -10.09 23.58
N TRP A 165 6.76 -10.46 22.37
CA TRP A 165 6.59 -11.81 21.84
C TRP A 165 7.97 -12.47 21.71
N ILE A 166 8.11 -13.66 22.28
CA ILE A 166 9.30 -14.50 22.15
C ILE A 166 8.91 -15.70 21.30
N GLY A 167 9.60 -15.91 20.20
CA GLY A 167 9.37 -17.04 19.29
C GLY A 167 10.63 -17.89 19.13
N ILE A 168 10.46 -19.16 18.83
CA ILE A 168 11.53 -20.09 18.46
C ILE A 168 11.23 -20.56 17.05
N ILE A 169 12.18 -20.41 16.15
CA ILE A 169 12.11 -20.94 14.78
C ILE A 169 13.17 -22.01 14.65
N ILE A 170 12.74 -23.23 14.39
CA ILE A 170 13.59 -24.40 14.08
C ILE A 170 13.22 -24.84 12.67
N LEU A 171 14.21 -24.93 11.80
CA LEU A 171 14.11 -25.47 10.44
C LEU A 171 15.15 -26.56 10.26
#